data_d3fbe48fb24310f907b11114752a7a0b
#
_entry.id   d3fbe48fb24310f907b11114752a7a0b
#
_cell.length_a   1.000
_cell.length_b   1.000
_cell.length_c   1.000
_cell.angle_alpha   90.00
_cell.angle_beta   90.00
_cell.angle_gamma   90.00
#
_symmetry.space_group_name_H-M   'P 1'
#
loop_
_entity.id
_entity.type
_entity.pdbx_description
1 polymer ?
#
loop_
_entity_poly.entity_id
_entity_poly.type
_entity_poly.pdbx_seq_one_letter_code
_entity_poly.pdbx_strand_id
1 'polypeptide(L)'
;MPEIIVIAHNIRSTHNVGAIFRTCEGFGVQRLILSGYTPYPDLSLQPTPPHCAYHLEETVRADPRLPHIREKITRQIHKTALGAEALVPFDYQPELDLEQFAGYHIVALEQAPTSVSLQQYQPPSKLVLLLGEEVHGIPAETLSLVDDIIEIPMYGQKEAFNVSVATGIALYALTTAG
;
A
#
# COMPACT_ATOMS: atom_id res chain seq x y z
N MET A 1 -0.28 -11.64 14.85
CA MET A 1 -0.26 -11.06 13.50
C MET A 1 0.28 -9.64 13.61
N PRO A 2 1.24 -9.22 12.81
CA PRO A 2 1.77 -7.86 12.88
C PRO A 2 0.72 -6.80 12.51
N GLU A 3 0.91 -5.59 13.00
CA GLU A 3 0.16 -4.41 12.61
C GLU A 3 0.78 -3.86 11.31
N ILE A 4 0.04 -3.87 10.21
CA ILE A 4 0.56 -3.52 8.88
C ILE A 4 -0.15 -2.29 8.32
N ILE A 5 0.62 -1.32 7.88
CA ILE A 5 0.21 -0.24 6.98
C ILE A 5 0.81 -0.51 5.60
N VAL A 6 0.04 -0.32 4.54
CA VAL A 6 0.54 -0.46 3.16
C VAL A 6 0.62 0.94 2.53
N ILE A 7 1.73 1.24 1.86
CA ILE A 7 1.86 2.42 1.02
C ILE A 7 1.95 1.98 -0.44
N ALA A 8 1.02 2.42 -1.26
CA ALA A 8 1.04 2.25 -2.70
C ALA A 8 1.51 3.56 -3.35
N HIS A 9 2.81 3.64 -3.66
CA HIS A 9 3.44 4.84 -4.19
C HIS A 9 3.62 4.76 -5.70
N ASN A 10 3.06 5.75 -6.41
CA ASN A 10 3.17 5.87 -7.87
C ASN A 10 2.62 4.66 -8.65
N ILE A 11 1.59 4.01 -8.16
CA ILE A 11 0.89 2.93 -8.88
C ILE A 11 0.00 3.56 -9.95
N ARG A 12 0.19 3.19 -11.21
CA ARG A 12 -0.54 3.80 -12.35
C ARG A 12 -1.94 3.22 -12.55
N SER A 13 -2.08 1.94 -12.34
CA SER A 13 -3.28 1.20 -12.73
C SER A 13 -4.36 1.26 -11.65
N THR A 14 -5.54 1.80 -11.99
CA THR A 14 -6.72 1.74 -11.13
C THR A 14 -7.14 0.29 -10.80
N HIS A 15 -6.87 -0.66 -11.71
CA HIS A 15 -7.14 -2.08 -11.45
C HIS A 15 -6.20 -2.66 -10.41
N ASN A 16 -4.90 -2.30 -10.47
CA ASN A 16 -3.94 -2.72 -9.43
C ASN A 16 -4.31 -2.11 -8.08
N VAL A 17 -4.66 -0.83 -8.05
CA VAL A 17 -5.11 -0.17 -6.82
C VAL A 17 -6.32 -0.87 -6.21
N GLY A 18 -7.34 -1.17 -7.02
CA GLY A 18 -8.53 -1.89 -6.54
C GLY A 18 -8.20 -3.29 -6.03
N ALA A 19 -7.33 -4.03 -6.73
CA ALA A 19 -6.86 -5.34 -6.26
C ALA A 19 -6.06 -5.24 -4.95
N ILE A 20 -5.24 -4.17 -4.78
CA ILE A 20 -4.51 -3.90 -3.53
C ILE A 20 -5.51 -3.63 -2.39
N PHE A 21 -6.55 -2.81 -2.59
CA PHE A 21 -7.61 -2.61 -1.60
C PHE A 21 -8.21 -3.94 -1.13
N ARG A 22 -8.60 -4.79 -2.10
CA ARG A 22 -9.20 -6.09 -1.79
C ARG A 22 -8.25 -7.01 -1.03
N THR A 23 -6.98 -7.00 -1.39
CA THR A 23 -5.94 -7.77 -0.71
C THR A 23 -5.71 -7.23 0.71
N CYS A 24 -5.64 -5.91 0.88
CA CYS A 24 -5.48 -5.27 2.18
C CYS A 24 -6.65 -5.59 3.11
N GLU A 25 -7.89 -5.57 2.60
CA GLU A 25 -9.07 -5.97 3.36
C GLU A 25 -8.96 -7.43 3.84
N GLY A 26 -8.66 -8.35 2.92
CA GLY A 26 -8.56 -9.78 3.23
C GLY A 26 -7.48 -10.14 4.25
N PHE A 27 -6.42 -9.35 4.37
CA PHE A 27 -5.35 -9.53 5.36
C PHE A 27 -5.47 -8.63 6.59
N GLY A 28 -6.56 -7.87 6.72
CA GLY A 28 -6.78 -6.99 7.87
C GLY A 28 -5.73 -5.89 8.00
N VAL A 29 -5.25 -5.35 6.89
CA VAL A 29 -4.33 -4.21 6.86
C VAL A 29 -4.99 -3.02 7.55
N GLN A 30 -4.26 -2.38 8.46
CA GLN A 30 -4.80 -1.30 9.29
C GLN A 30 -5.13 -0.05 8.47
N ARG A 31 -4.31 0.25 7.47
CA ARG A 31 -4.47 1.44 6.62
C ARG A 31 -3.75 1.26 5.29
N LEU A 32 -4.33 1.82 4.22
CA LEU A 32 -3.71 1.93 2.91
C LEU A 32 -3.42 3.41 2.60
N ILE A 33 -2.16 3.76 2.36
CA ILE A 33 -1.76 5.09 1.92
C ILE A 33 -1.55 5.05 0.41
N LEU A 34 -2.26 5.89 -0.32
CA LEU A 34 -2.09 6.09 -1.74
C LEU A 34 -1.28 7.36 -1.94
N SER A 35 -0.11 7.29 -2.58
CA SER A 35 0.77 8.46 -2.68
C SER A 35 1.31 8.70 -4.08
N GLY A 36 1.76 9.94 -4.29
CA GLY A 36 2.22 10.40 -5.60
C GLY A 36 1.08 10.48 -6.61
N TYR A 37 1.28 9.94 -7.81
CA TYR A 37 0.24 9.89 -8.84
C TYR A 37 -0.68 8.66 -8.77
N THR A 38 -0.61 7.88 -7.69
CA THR A 38 -1.51 6.74 -7.48
C THR A 38 -2.96 7.20 -7.50
N PRO A 39 -3.83 6.64 -8.35
CA PRO A 39 -5.25 6.96 -8.35
C PRO A 39 -5.90 6.51 -7.03
N TYR A 40 -6.86 7.28 -6.55
CA TYR A 40 -7.53 7.01 -5.28
C TYR A 40 -9.05 7.17 -5.41
N PRO A 41 -9.84 6.44 -4.61
CA PRO A 41 -11.30 6.58 -4.59
C PRO A 41 -11.72 7.96 -4.09
N ASP A 42 -13.00 8.30 -4.18
CA ASP A 42 -13.55 9.50 -3.56
C ASP A 42 -13.26 9.48 -2.05
N LEU A 43 -12.64 10.54 -1.56
CA LEU A 43 -12.23 10.64 -0.15
C LEU A 43 -13.42 10.62 0.82
N SER A 44 -14.62 10.93 0.35
CA SER A 44 -15.86 10.83 1.16
C SER A 44 -16.29 9.39 1.45
N LEU A 45 -15.70 8.41 0.75
CA LEU A 45 -15.97 6.98 0.97
C LEU A 45 -15.10 6.37 2.08
N GLN A 46 -14.22 7.13 2.68
CA GLN A 46 -13.37 6.64 3.77
C GLN A 46 -14.22 6.11 4.92
N PRO A 47 -13.99 4.87 5.36
CA PRO A 47 -14.62 4.39 6.56
C PRO A 47 -14.14 5.23 7.76
N THR A 48 -15.04 5.60 8.64
CA THR A 48 -14.68 6.23 9.92
C THR A 48 -13.88 5.21 10.70
N PRO A 49 -12.59 5.47 11.02
CA PRO A 49 -11.75 4.48 11.67
C PRO A 49 -12.31 4.15 13.06
N PRO A 50 -12.52 2.86 13.40
CA PRO A 50 -12.79 2.48 14.74
C PRO A 50 -11.50 2.71 15.57
N HIS A 51 -11.46 3.77 16.35
CA HIS A 51 -10.42 4.06 17.35
C HIS A 51 -8.96 4.07 16.86
N CYS A 52 -8.63 4.84 15.84
CA CYS A 52 -7.23 5.20 15.61
C CYS A 52 -6.79 6.26 16.63
N ALA A 53 -5.78 5.93 17.43
CA ALA A 53 -5.19 6.79 18.47
C ALA A 53 -4.44 8.03 17.92
N TYR A 54 -4.61 8.34 16.65
CA TYR A 54 -4.11 9.56 16.04
C TYR A 54 -5.32 10.48 15.85
N HIS A 55 -5.39 11.53 16.66
CA HIS A 55 -6.32 12.65 16.52
C HIS A 55 -6.09 13.37 15.18
N LEU A 56 -6.53 12.74 14.09
CA LEU A 56 -6.88 13.49 12.91
C LEU A 56 -8.26 14.05 13.21
N GLU A 57 -8.34 15.37 13.42
CA GLU A 57 -9.59 16.09 13.50
C GLU A 57 -10.54 15.58 12.41
N GLU A 58 -11.82 15.37 12.73
CA GLU A 58 -12.91 14.97 11.84
C GLU A 58 -13.19 16.02 10.74
N THR A 59 -12.16 16.56 10.13
CA THR A 59 -12.31 17.28 8.89
C THR A 59 -12.53 16.23 7.81
N VAL A 60 -13.79 16.06 7.41
CA VAL A 60 -14.12 15.48 6.10
C VAL A 60 -13.22 16.17 5.10
N ARG A 61 -12.10 15.51 4.73
CA ARG A 61 -11.14 16.09 3.78
C ARG A 61 -11.90 16.25 2.47
N ALA A 62 -12.21 17.50 2.13
CA ALA A 62 -12.86 17.80 0.88
C ALA A 62 -11.95 17.31 -0.25
N ASP A 63 -12.47 16.39 -1.07
CA ASP A 63 -11.74 15.89 -2.24
C ASP A 63 -11.60 17.06 -3.24
N PRO A 64 -10.37 17.51 -3.55
CA PRO A 64 -10.15 18.67 -4.41
C PRO A 64 -10.45 18.41 -5.89
N ARG A 65 -10.66 17.14 -6.27
CA ARG A 65 -10.93 16.76 -7.66
C ARG A 65 -12.36 17.11 -8.08
N LEU A 66 -12.54 17.39 -9.37
CA LEU A 66 -13.87 17.59 -9.95
C LEU A 66 -14.75 16.34 -9.78
N PRO A 67 -16.04 16.49 -9.48
CA PRO A 67 -16.95 15.36 -9.20
C PRO A 67 -16.90 14.25 -10.24
N HIS A 68 -16.95 14.58 -11.53
CA HIS A 68 -16.94 13.58 -12.61
C HIS A 68 -15.60 12.82 -12.72
N ILE A 69 -14.48 13.43 -12.30
CA ILE A 69 -13.15 12.78 -12.28
C ILE A 69 -13.08 11.78 -11.14
N ARG A 70 -13.45 12.18 -9.92
CA ARG A 70 -13.43 11.28 -8.76
C ARG A 70 -14.40 10.12 -8.91
N GLU A 71 -15.61 10.35 -9.44
CA GLU A 71 -16.58 9.29 -9.74
C GLU A 71 -16.05 8.28 -10.76
N LYS A 72 -15.42 8.76 -11.85
CA LYS A 72 -14.82 7.92 -12.88
C LYS A 72 -13.73 7.04 -12.29
N ILE A 73 -12.79 7.62 -11.52
CA ILE A 73 -11.68 6.90 -10.91
C ILE A 73 -12.19 5.89 -9.88
N THR A 74 -13.09 6.30 -9.00
CA THR A 74 -13.72 5.42 -8.01
C THR A 74 -14.37 4.21 -8.66
N ARG A 75 -15.13 4.43 -9.73
CA ARG A 75 -15.77 3.34 -10.49
C ARG A 75 -14.76 2.39 -11.13
N GLN A 76 -13.63 2.89 -11.60
CA GLN A 76 -12.56 2.04 -12.15
C GLN A 76 -11.88 1.20 -11.07
N ILE A 77 -11.59 1.78 -9.91
CA ILE A 77 -11.03 1.08 -8.75
C ILE A 77 -12.02 0.01 -8.24
N HIS A 78 -13.30 0.36 -8.14
CA HIS A 78 -14.36 -0.54 -7.68
C HIS A 78 -14.43 -1.86 -8.47
N LYS A 79 -14.09 -1.85 -9.76
CA LYS A 79 -14.15 -3.06 -10.60
C LYS A 79 -13.30 -4.23 -10.07
N THR A 80 -12.24 -3.94 -9.36
CA THR A 80 -11.34 -4.96 -8.78
C THR A 80 -11.35 -4.94 -7.25
N ALA A 81 -11.65 -3.81 -6.64
CA ALA A 81 -11.81 -3.69 -5.19
C ALA A 81 -13.09 -4.37 -4.68
N LEU A 82 -14.18 -4.34 -5.50
CA LEU A 82 -15.47 -4.97 -5.19
C LEU A 82 -16.06 -4.55 -3.82
N GLY A 83 -15.88 -3.29 -3.43
CA GLY A 83 -16.35 -2.74 -2.18
C GLY A 83 -15.29 -2.64 -1.07
N ALA A 84 -14.12 -3.26 -1.23
CA ALA A 84 -13.06 -3.17 -0.24
C ALA A 84 -12.56 -1.74 -0.02
N GLU A 85 -12.70 -0.86 -1.03
CA GLU A 85 -12.37 0.56 -0.93
C GLU A 85 -13.23 1.35 0.06
N ALA A 86 -14.37 0.78 0.46
CA ALA A 86 -15.24 1.35 1.49
C ALA A 86 -15.02 0.70 2.88
N LEU A 87 -14.19 -0.33 2.97
CA LEU A 87 -13.93 -1.09 4.20
C LEU A 87 -12.54 -0.83 4.76
N VAL A 88 -11.52 -0.69 3.89
CA VAL A 88 -10.14 -0.42 4.31
C VAL A 88 -9.98 1.08 4.55
N PRO A 89 -9.55 1.50 5.75
CA PRO A 89 -9.15 2.89 5.98
C PRO A 89 -8.04 3.29 5.02
N PHE A 90 -8.19 4.40 4.32
CA PHE A 90 -7.18 4.86 3.37
C PHE A 90 -6.97 6.38 3.44
N ASP A 91 -5.82 6.84 2.98
CA ASP A 91 -5.51 8.24 2.77
C ASP A 91 -4.84 8.44 1.42
N TYR A 92 -4.94 9.67 0.90
CA TYR A 92 -4.15 10.10 -0.24
C TYR A 92 -3.14 11.17 0.19
N GLN A 93 -1.91 11.01 -0.23
CA GLN A 93 -0.80 11.94 0.02
C GLN A 93 -0.12 12.27 -1.32
N PRO A 94 -0.07 13.55 -1.74
CA PRO A 94 0.59 13.93 -2.99
C PRO A 94 2.09 13.62 -3.00
N GLU A 95 2.72 13.63 -1.83
CA GLU A 95 4.14 13.31 -1.65
C GLU A 95 4.30 12.16 -0.67
N LEU A 96 5.36 11.36 -0.89
CA LEU A 96 5.71 10.26 0.02
C LEU A 96 6.42 10.84 1.24
N ASP A 97 5.80 10.69 2.40
CA ASP A 97 6.38 11.06 3.69
C ASP A 97 6.50 9.82 4.57
N LEU A 98 7.73 9.33 4.76
CA LEU A 98 8.02 8.17 5.60
C LEU A 98 8.23 8.55 7.08
N GLU A 99 8.55 9.81 7.38
CA GLU A 99 8.82 10.26 8.76
C GLU A 99 7.57 10.23 9.65
N GLN A 100 6.39 10.31 9.04
CA GLN A 100 5.11 10.23 9.76
C GLN A 100 4.87 8.88 10.46
N PHE A 101 5.61 7.83 10.08
CA PHE A 101 5.42 6.47 10.60
C PHE A 101 6.39 6.15 11.75
N ALA A 102 6.66 7.13 12.61
CA ALA A 102 7.48 6.90 13.79
C ALA A 102 6.94 5.73 14.63
N GLY A 103 7.81 4.77 14.95
CA GLY A 103 7.44 3.56 15.69
C GLY A 103 7.00 2.37 14.82
N TYR A 104 6.95 2.53 13.51
CA TYR A 104 6.82 1.44 12.54
C TYR A 104 8.18 1.17 11.89
N HIS A 105 8.41 -0.08 11.57
CA HIS A 105 9.55 -0.51 10.75
C HIS A 105 9.16 -0.42 9.28
N ILE A 106 9.91 0.32 8.49
CA ILE A 106 9.58 0.58 7.09
C ILE A 106 10.27 -0.46 6.21
N VAL A 107 9.48 -1.20 5.47
CA VAL A 107 9.93 -2.32 4.63
C VAL A 107 9.51 -2.07 3.19
N ALA A 108 10.48 -2.01 2.29
CA ALA A 108 10.22 -1.88 0.86
C ALA A 108 10.12 -3.27 0.20
N LEU A 109 9.10 -3.49 -0.62
CA LEU A 109 9.00 -4.68 -1.48
C LEU A 109 9.63 -4.36 -2.82
N GLU A 110 10.91 -4.73 -2.98
CA GLU A 110 11.70 -4.41 -4.17
C GLU A 110 12.88 -5.38 -4.32
N GLN A 111 13.35 -5.56 -5.55
CA GLN A 111 14.57 -6.29 -5.83
C GLN A 111 15.77 -5.35 -5.77
N ALA A 112 16.68 -5.61 -4.85
CA ALA A 112 17.89 -4.81 -4.66
C ALA A 112 19.06 -5.68 -4.21
N PRO A 113 20.31 -5.25 -4.40
CA PRO A 113 21.47 -6.03 -3.94
C PRO A 113 21.48 -6.35 -2.44
N THR A 114 20.77 -5.56 -1.65
CA THR A 114 20.66 -5.70 -0.19
C THR A 114 19.35 -6.30 0.27
N SER A 115 18.48 -6.73 -0.66
CA SER A 115 17.19 -7.31 -0.32
C SER A 115 17.32 -8.67 0.36
N VAL A 116 16.40 -8.94 1.27
CA VAL A 116 16.24 -10.22 1.95
C VAL A 116 15.08 -10.97 1.31
N SER A 117 15.25 -12.27 1.04
CA SER A 117 14.17 -13.09 0.54
C SER A 117 12.98 -13.08 1.52
N LEU A 118 11.79 -12.82 1.01
CA LEU A 118 10.55 -12.83 1.79
C LEU A 118 10.33 -14.14 2.57
N GLN A 119 10.83 -15.26 2.03
CA GLN A 119 10.75 -16.58 2.70
C GLN A 119 11.57 -16.66 4.00
N GLN A 120 12.58 -15.82 4.16
CA GLN A 120 13.49 -15.80 5.31
C GLN A 120 13.24 -14.58 6.22
N TYR A 121 12.39 -13.67 5.79
CA TYR A 121 12.13 -12.45 6.51
C TYR A 121 11.24 -12.69 7.73
N GLN A 122 11.67 -12.16 8.87
CA GLN A 122 10.88 -12.19 10.11
C GLN A 122 10.28 -10.80 10.34
N PRO A 123 8.96 -10.64 10.17
CA PRO A 123 8.36 -9.32 10.28
C PRO A 123 8.35 -8.81 11.73
N PRO A 124 8.62 -7.53 11.95
CA PRO A 124 8.42 -6.89 13.23
C PRO A 124 6.93 -6.78 13.57
N SER A 125 6.60 -6.45 14.82
CA SER A 125 5.22 -6.35 15.28
C SER A 125 4.42 -5.23 14.64
N LYS A 126 5.10 -4.17 14.18
CA LYS A 126 4.55 -3.02 13.47
C LYS A 126 5.39 -2.70 12.26
N LEU A 127 4.80 -2.74 11.08
CA LEU A 127 5.52 -2.44 9.84
C LEU A 127 4.68 -1.62 8.86
N VAL A 128 5.39 -0.86 8.05
CA VAL A 128 4.89 -0.21 6.83
C VAL A 128 5.44 -0.97 5.65
N LEU A 129 4.58 -1.50 4.79
CA LEU A 129 4.97 -2.14 3.54
C LEU A 129 4.88 -1.12 2.40
N LEU A 130 6.02 -0.71 1.86
CA LEU A 130 6.11 0.22 0.74
C LEU A 130 6.13 -0.55 -0.59
N LEU A 131 5.18 -0.21 -1.46
CA LEU A 131 5.07 -0.71 -2.84
C LEU A 131 5.43 0.40 -3.81
N GLY A 132 6.22 0.10 -4.82
CA GLY A 132 6.65 1.05 -5.84
C GLY A 132 5.95 0.92 -7.18
N GLU A 133 6.31 1.79 -8.11
CA GLU A 133 5.83 1.85 -9.48
C GLU A 133 6.12 0.54 -10.24
N GLU A 134 5.19 0.17 -11.15
CA GLU A 134 5.23 -1.13 -11.85
C GLU A 134 6.39 -1.27 -12.84
N VAL A 135 6.94 -0.19 -13.35
CA VAL A 135 8.00 -0.22 -14.39
C VAL A 135 9.37 0.06 -13.82
N HIS A 136 9.49 1.09 -12.98
CA HIS A 136 10.79 1.56 -12.47
C HIS A 136 11.04 1.17 -11.00
N GLY A 137 10.01 0.60 -10.34
CA GLY A 137 10.11 0.20 -8.95
C GLY A 137 10.23 1.38 -7.98
N ILE A 138 10.93 1.16 -6.88
CA ILE A 138 11.18 2.17 -5.86
C ILE A 138 12.54 2.82 -6.12
N PRO A 139 12.61 4.17 -6.25
CA PRO A 139 13.87 4.86 -6.48
C PRO A 139 14.92 4.57 -5.38
N ALA A 140 16.20 4.53 -5.77
CA ALA A 140 17.31 4.27 -4.84
C ALA A 140 17.35 5.26 -3.67
N GLU A 141 16.97 6.51 -3.90
CA GLU A 141 16.87 7.55 -2.88
C GLU A 141 15.85 7.15 -1.79
N THR A 142 14.69 6.64 -2.22
CA THR A 142 13.65 6.17 -1.31
C THR A 142 14.09 4.90 -0.59
N LEU A 143 14.73 3.96 -1.29
CA LEU A 143 15.27 2.74 -0.69
C LEU A 143 16.32 3.02 0.39
N SER A 144 17.03 4.13 0.31
CA SER A 144 17.98 4.54 1.36
C SER A 144 17.32 5.01 2.66
N LEU A 145 16.01 5.26 2.64
CA LEU A 145 15.23 5.77 3.79
C LEU A 145 14.42 4.67 4.50
N VAL A 146 14.39 3.45 3.95
CA VAL A 146 13.67 2.33 4.56
C VAL A 146 14.60 1.52 5.47
N ASP A 147 14.01 0.80 6.43
CA ASP A 147 14.77 -0.03 7.37
C ASP A 147 15.21 -1.34 6.72
N ASP A 148 14.31 -2.00 5.95
CA ASP A 148 14.59 -3.24 5.25
C ASP A 148 14.04 -3.23 3.81
N ILE A 149 14.68 -4.02 2.96
CA ILE A 149 14.21 -4.32 1.61
C ILE A 149 13.97 -5.81 1.53
N ILE A 150 12.76 -6.21 1.15
CA ILE A 150 12.39 -7.61 0.95
C ILE A 150 12.07 -7.88 -0.51
N GLU A 151 12.40 -9.07 -0.98
CA GLU A 151 12.11 -9.48 -2.34
C GLU A 151 11.36 -10.82 -2.40
N ILE A 152 10.56 -10.97 -3.46
CA ILE A 152 9.97 -12.26 -3.83
C ILE A 152 10.89 -12.88 -4.88
N PRO A 153 11.56 -14.01 -4.59
CA PRO A 153 12.45 -14.65 -5.55
C PRO A 153 11.71 -15.04 -6.84
N MET A 154 12.30 -14.70 -7.97
CA MET A 154 11.77 -15.05 -9.30
C MET A 154 12.51 -16.28 -9.85
N TYR A 155 11.77 -17.31 -10.23
CA TYR A 155 12.34 -18.55 -10.81
C TYR A 155 12.05 -18.69 -12.31
N GLY A 156 11.33 -17.75 -12.88
CA GLY A 156 10.98 -17.72 -14.31
C GLY A 156 11.85 -16.74 -15.10
N GLN A 157 11.40 -16.43 -16.30
CA GLN A 157 12.10 -15.49 -17.20
C GLN A 157 11.66 -14.03 -17.03
N LYS A 158 10.60 -13.76 -16.28
CA LYS A 158 10.15 -12.39 -15.99
C LYS A 158 10.90 -11.82 -14.81
N GLU A 159 11.08 -10.51 -14.84
CA GLU A 159 11.88 -9.78 -13.85
C GLU A 159 11.10 -9.52 -12.55
N ALA A 160 9.76 -9.38 -12.64
CA ALA A 160 8.92 -9.07 -11.48
C ALA A 160 7.50 -9.64 -11.63
N PHE A 161 6.80 -9.78 -10.49
CA PHE A 161 5.36 -10.00 -10.44
C PHE A 161 4.60 -8.68 -10.68
N ASN A 162 3.35 -8.79 -11.12
CA ASN A 162 2.42 -7.66 -11.05
C ASN A 162 2.33 -7.18 -9.59
N VAL A 163 2.31 -5.85 -9.37
CA VAL A 163 2.37 -5.25 -8.04
C VAL A 163 1.24 -5.73 -7.12
N SER A 164 0.02 -5.91 -7.62
CA SER A 164 -1.09 -6.40 -6.79
C SER A 164 -0.93 -7.87 -6.41
N VAL A 165 -0.32 -8.69 -7.28
CA VAL A 165 0.04 -10.08 -6.98
C VAL A 165 1.16 -10.12 -5.96
N ALA A 166 2.22 -9.33 -6.16
CA ALA A 166 3.33 -9.21 -5.22
C ALA A 166 2.85 -8.78 -3.83
N THR A 167 1.91 -7.82 -3.77
CA THR A 167 1.28 -7.39 -2.51
C THR A 167 0.60 -8.56 -1.79
N GLY A 168 -0.16 -9.38 -2.51
CA GLY A 168 -0.83 -10.54 -1.92
C GLY A 168 0.15 -11.58 -1.37
N ILE A 169 1.23 -11.88 -2.11
CA ILE A 169 2.28 -12.80 -1.68
C ILE A 169 2.99 -12.25 -0.43
N ALA A 170 3.35 -10.96 -0.45
CA ALA A 170 4.03 -10.32 0.67
C ALA A 170 3.16 -10.30 1.93
N LEU A 171 1.91 -9.85 1.82
CA LEU A 171 0.99 -9.81 2.96
C LEU A 171 0.71 -11.20 3.54
N TYR A 172 0.55 -12.21 2.69
CA TYR A 172 0.40 -13.59 3.15
C TYR A 172 1.62 -14.03 3.98
N ALA A 173 2.83 -13.85 3.45
CA ALA A 173 4.04 -14.25 4.17
C ALA A 173 4.23 -13.47 5.48
N LEU A 174 4.05 -12.15 5.45
CA LEU A 174 4.22 -11.27 6.61
C LEU A 174 3.19 -11.55 7.72
N THR A 175 1.98 -11.98 7.37
CA THR A 175 0.92 -12.26 8.36
C THR A 175 0.95 -13.68 8.90
N THR A 176 1.61 -14.62 8.20
CA THR A 176 1.69 -16.04 8.58
C THR A 176 3.06 -16.44 9.13
N ALA A 177 4.07 -15.58 9.07
CA ALA A 177 5.37 -15.79 9.69
C ALA A 177 5.22 -15.71 11.21
N GLY A 178 5.09 -16.87 11.88
CA GLY A 178 4.94 -16.97 13.33
C GLY A 178 4.90 -18.44 13.79
#